data_41942e5c9b95dd9710a5aac325528132
#
_entry.id   41942e5c9b95dd9710a5aac325528132
#
_cell.length_a   1.000
_cell.length_b   1.000
_cell.length_c   1.000
_cell.angle_alpha   90.00
_cell.angle_beta   90.00
_cell.angle_gamma   90.00
#
_symmetry.space_group_name_H-M   'P 1'
#
loop_
_entity.id
_entity.type
_entity.pdbx_description
1 polymer ?
#
loop_
_entity_poly.entity_id
_entity_poly.type
_entity_poly.pdbx_seq_one_letter_code
_entity_poly.pdbx_strand_id
1 'polypeptide(L)'
;HIFKAAVESPAMKKYHDLGTAGNVRTMQAIGAVPTRNLREGRFEHAEALSGEALAQGYLGRRLACAHCPVACIHIATVREPYENEPYFYKTTMVAYDWELIYAMGSMLGVGDPEGMLLLIDAAEKAGLDVISTGVCLAWATEALERGIISEKETGGLRLTWGDWKTYLTA
;
A
#
# COMPACT_ATOMS: atom_id res chain seq x y z
N HIS A 1 -28.49 13.50 15.90
CA HIS A 1 -27.58 13.29 17.04
C HIS A 1 -26.41 12.36 16.72
N ILE A 2 -26.64 11.19 16.09
CA ILE A 2 -25.59 10.20 15.76
C ILE A 2 -24.53 10.81 14.80
N PHE A 3 -24.97 11.48 13.74
CA PHE A 3 -24.07 12.12 12.79
C PHE A 3 -23.10 13.10 13.49
N LYS A 4 -23.65 13.99 14.33
CA LYS A 4 -22.85 14.97 15.09
C LYS A 4 -21.86 14.27 16.04
N ALA A 5 -22.31 13.25 16.78
CA ALA A 5 -21.47 12.48 17.68
C ALA A 5 -20.32 11.78 16.94
N ALA A 6 -20.56 11.24 15.75
CA ALA A 6 -19.52 10.63 14.92
C ALA A 6 -18.47 11.65 14.43
N VAL A 7 -18.93 12.81 13.90
CA VAL A 7 -18.04 13.86 13.38
C VAL A 7 -17.19 14.52 14.48
N GLU A 8 -17.78 14.73 15.65
CA GLU A 8 -17.11 15.39 16.78
C GLU A 8 -16.28 14.45 17.64
N SER A 9 -16.31 13.12 17.37
CA SER A 9 -15.55 12.13 18.12
C SER A 9 -14.05 12.24 17.82
N PRO A 10 -13.18 12.41 18.84
CA PRO A 10 -11.73 12.42 18.63
C PRO A 10 -11.21 11.11 18.02
N ALA A 11 -11.83 9.97 18.32
CA ALA A 11 -11.48 8.69 17.74
C ALA A 11 -11.76 8.66 16.23
N MET A 12 -12.88 9.25 15.78
CA MET A 12 -13.23 9.32 14.36
C MET A 12 -12.37 10.33 13.61
N LYS A 13 -11.88 11.38 14.30
CA LYS A 13 -10.96 12.35 13.70
C LYS A 13 -9.69 11.69 13.15
N LYS A 14 -9.09 10.74 13.88
CA LYS A 14 -7.93 9.98 13.39
C LYS A 14 -8.23 9.29 12.06
N TYR A 15 -9.39 8.63 11.97
CA TYR A 15 -9.78 7.93 10.75
C TYR A 15 -10.13 8.89 9.62
N HIS A 16 -10.70 10.05 9.91
CA HIS A 16 -10.92 11.10 8.91
C HIS A 16 -9.58 11.62 8.36
N ASP A 17 -8.62 11.90 9.24
CA ASP A 17 -7.36 12.54 8.86
C ASP A 17 -6.40 11.56 8.14
N LEU A 18 -6.30 10.31 8.62
CA LEU A 18 -5.28 9.34 8.21
C LEU A 18 -5.84 8.04 7.61
N GLY A 19 -7.15 7.82 7.67
CA GLY A 19 -7.74 6.52 7.33
C GLY A 19 -7.23 5.41 8.24
N THR A 20 -7.36 4.15 7.80
CA THR A 20 -6.76 3.00 8.49
C THR A 20 -5.23 2.96 8.32
N ALA A 21 -4.67 3.69 7.36
CA ALA A 21 -3.23 3.88 7.20
C ALA A 21 -2.54 4.44 8.45
N GLY A 22 -3.28 5.19 9.30
CA GLY A 22 -2.80 5.62 10.62
C GLY A 22 -2.44 4.48 11.59
N ASN A 23 -2.75 3.22 11.24
CA ASN A 23 -2.36 2.06 12.01
C ASN A 23 -0.89 1.65 11.79
N VAL A 24 -0.25 2.06 10.69
CA VAL A 24 1.13 1.67 10.37
C VAL A 24 2.09 1.95 11.53
N ARG A 25 2.11 3.16 12.06
CA ARG A 25 2.98 3.52 13.21
C ARG A 25 2.65 2.73 14.47
N THR A 26 1.36 2.50 14.74
CA THR A 26 0.93 1.73 15.90
C THR A 26 1.40 0.28 15.79
N MET A 27 1.20 -0.35 14.64
CA MET A 27 1.65 -1.73 14.38
C MET A 27 3.17 -1.85 14.38
N GLN A 28 3.88 -0.86 13.83
CA GLN A 28 5.34 -0.80 13.89
C GLN A 28 5.85 -0.74 15.34
N ALA A 29 5.21 0.06 16.19
CA ALA A 29 5.61 0.20 17.60
C ALA A 29 5.50 -1.11 18.37
N ILE A 30 4.42 -1.88 18.14
CA ILE A 30 4.20 -3.17 18.82
C ILE A 30 4.85 -4.37 18.11
N GLY A 31 5.52 -4.17 16.97
CA GLY A 31 6.17 -5.26 16.24
C GLY A 31 5.18 -6.15 15.47
N ALA A 32 4.10 -5.59 14.95
CA ALA A 32 3.02 -6.31 14.26
C ALA A 32 2.83 -5.88 12.80
N VAL A 33 3.87 -5.32 12.16
CA VAL A 33 3.88 -5.04 10.71
C VAL A 33 4.29 -6.31 9.96
N PRO A 34 3.40 -6.92 9.17
CA PRO A 34 3.75 -8.06 8.32
C PRO A 34 4.88 -7.67 7.35
N THR A 35 6.04 -8.30 7.47
CA THR A 35 7.23 -7.92 6.72
C THR A 35 7.88 -9.14 6.08
N ARG A 36 8.21 -9.05 4.77
CA ARG A 36 8.88 -10.09 3.97
C ARG A 36 8.30 -11.48 4.24
N ASN A 37 7.05 -11.69 3.83
CA ASN A 37 6.31 -12.95 4.04
C ASN A 37 6.20 -13.35 5.53
N LEU A 38 5.89 -12.39 6.42
CA LEU A 38 5.74 -12.59 7.86
C LEU A 38 7.02 -13.04 8.60
N ARG A 39 8.18 -12.90 7.99
CA ARG A 39 9.48 -13.23 8.61
C ARG A 39 9.86 -12.27 9.72
N GLU A 40 9.33 -11.04 9.65
CA GLU A 40 9.59 -9.97 10.60
C GLU A 40 8.28 -9.25 10.97
N GLY A 41 8.26 -8.67 12.15
CA GLY A 41 7.13 -7.89 12.67
C GLY A 41 7.38 -6.37 12.62
N ARG A 42 8.53 -5.95 12.12
CA ARG A 42 8.91 -4.54 11.97
C ARG A 42 9.51 -4.33 10.59
N PHE A 43 9.21 -3.16 10.02
CA PHE A 43 9.70 -2.79 8.71
C PHE A 43 10.51 -1.51 8.79
N GLU A 44 11.73 -1.52 8.28
CA GLU A 44 12.67 -0.41 8.35
C GLU A 44 12.17 0.87 7.67
N HIS A 45 11.31 0.73 6.64
CA HIS A 45 10.73 1.83 5.88
C HIS A 45 9.28 2.15 6.29
N ALA A 46 8.79 1.63 7.42
CA ALA A 46 7.40 1.81 7.85
C ALA A 46 6.99 3.30 7.98
N GLU A 47 7.93 4.18 8.32
CA GLU A 47 7.66 5.61 8.41
C GLU A 47 7.29 6.22 7.05
N ALA A 48 7.96 5.82 5.98
CA ALA A 48 7.67 6.29 4.62
C ALA A 48 6.28 5.83 4.14
N LEU A 49 5.80 4.68 4.64
CA LEU A 49 4.49 4.12 4.34
C LEU A 49 3.43 4.50 5.38
N SER A 50 3.74 5.34 6.35
CA SER A 50 2.80 5.74 7.40
C SER A 50 1.63 6.56 6.84
N GLY A 51 0.49 6.49 7.51
CA GLY A 51 -0.68 7.29 7.14
C GLY A 51 -0.38 8.78 7.10
N GLU A 52 0.51 9.25 7.97
CA GLU A 52 0.96 10.64 8.03
C GLU A 52 1.80 11.01 6.79
N ALA A 53 2.76 10.17 6.41
CA ALA A 53 3.59 10.40 5.22
C ALA A 53 2.74 10.36 3.93
N LEU A 54 1.84 9.37 3.83
CA LEU A 54 0.93 9.24 2.67
C LEU A 54 -0.06 10.41 2.61
N ALA A 55 -0.61 10.85 3.75
CA ALA A 55 -1.52 12.00 3.77
C ALA A 55 -0.81 13.30 3.38
N GLN A 56 0.46 13.47 3.74
CA GLN A 56 1.23 14.65 3.39
C GLN A 56 1.69 14.65 1.92
N GLY A 57 2.12 13.49 1.40
CA GLY A 57 2.74 13.40 0.08
C GLY A 57 1.78 13.04 -1.07
N TYR A 58 0.75 12.24 -0.79
CA TYR A 58 -0.03 11.60 -1.84
C TYR A 58 -1.54 11.80 -1.73
N LEU A 59 -2.09 12.21 -0.59
CA LEU A 59 -3.53 12.32 -0.41
C LEU A 59 -4.14 13.36 -1.36
N GLY A 60 -4.88 12.88 -2.36
CA GLY A 60 -5.60 13.71 -3.30
C GLY A 60 -7.06 13.93 -2.90
N ARG A 61 -7.70 12.93 -2.30
CA ARG A 61 -9.13 12.96 -2.01
C ARG A 61 -9.50 12.07 -0.82
N ARG A 62 -10.55 12.47 -0.09
CA ARG A 62 -11.26 11.63 0.89
C ARG A 62 -12.64 11.30 0.38
N LEU A 63 -13.08 10.06 0.60
CA LEU A 63 -14.42 9.59 0.29
C LEU A 63 -15.06 8.97 1.52
N ALA A 64 -16.38 9.02 1.55
CA ALA A 64 -17.18 8.38 2.59
C ALA A 64 -18.02 7.25 2.00
N CYS A 65 -18.22 6.19 2.76
CA CYS A 65 -19.23 5.19 2.44
C CYS A 65 -20.63 5.82 2.52
N ALA A 66 -21.62 5.20 1.87
CA ALA A 66 -23.01 5.65 1.93
C ALA A 66 -23.46 5.80 3.38
N HIS A 67 -24.05 6.97 3.69
CA HIS A 67 -24.56 7.32 5.02
C HIS A 67 -23.51 7.41 6.15
N CYS A 68 -22.20 7.38 5.84
CA CYS A 68 -21.14 7.52 6.84
C CYS A 68 -20.50 8.92 6.76
N PRO A 69 -20.43 9.69 7.87
CA PRO A 69 -19.86 11.02 7.87
C PRO A 69 -18.34 11.07 8.06
N VAL A 70 -17.67 9.91 8.30
CA VAL A 70 -16.26 9.89 8.72
C VAL A 70 -15.31 10.20 7.57
N ALA A 71 -15.63 9.80 6.34
CA ALA A 71 -14.78 9.98 5.15
C ALA A 71 -13.36 9.42 5.34
N CYS A 72 -13.26 8.17 5.80
CA CYS A 72 -11.99 7.50 6.06
C CYS A 72 -11.40 6.75 4.86
N ILE A 73 -12.07 6.75 3.71
CA ILE A 73 -11.52 6.20 2.47
C ILE A 73 -10.59 7.26 1.87
N HIS A 74 -9.31 6.94 1.82
CA HIS A 74 -8.30 7.84 1.29
C HIS A 74 -7.89 7.41 -0.11
N ILE A 75 -7.84 8.38 -1.03
CA ILE A 75 -7.41 8.19 -2.41
C ILE A 75 -6.10 8.94 -2.59
N ALA A 76 -5.06 8.21 -2.89
CA ALA A 76 -3.78 8.77 -3.29
C ALA A 76 -3.83 9.28 -4.73
N THR A 77 -2.99 10.26 -5.04
CA THR A 77 -2.74 10.75 -6.38
C THR A 77 -1.25 10.61 -6.68
N VAL A 78 -0.91 9.70 -7.60
CA VAL A 78 0.44 9.53 -8.12
C VAL A 78 0.53 10.25 -9.47
N ARG A 79 1.60 11.00 -9.69
CA ARG A 79 1.84 11.75 -10.92
C ARG A 79 3.15 11.32 -11.54
N GLU A 80 3.07 10.64 -12.66
CA GLU A 80 4.21 10.20 -13.46
C GLU A 80 4.39 11.15 -14.65
N PRO A 81 5.53 11.86 -14.80
CA PRO A 81 5.75 12.72 -15.96
C PRO A 81 5.86 11.85 -17.22
N TYR A 82 5.38 12.34 -18.36
CA TYR A 82 5.66 11.73 -19.64
C TYR A 82 7.11 12.03 -20.06
N GLU A 83 7.83 11.02 -20.56
CA GLU A 83 9.25 11.12 -20.93
C GLU A 83 9.56 12.29 -21.86
N ASN A 84 8.67 12.57 -22.82
CA ASN A 84 8.89 13.58 -23.87
C ASN A 84 8.00 14.81 -23.71
N GLU A 85 7.24 14.91 -22.63
CA GLU A 85 6.23 15.96 -22.42
C GLU A 85 6.31 16.50 -20.99
N PRO A 86 7.30 17.34 -20.66
CA PRO A 86 7.64 17.72 -19.29
C PRO A 86 6.54 18.51 -18.56
N TYR A 87 5.52 18.99 -19.27
CA TYR A 87 4.39 19.72 -18.70
C TYR A 87 3.15 18.84 -18.45
N PHE A 88 3.18 17.58 -18.90
CA PHE A 88 2.06 16.66 -18.76
C PHE A 88 2.41 15.48 -17.84
N TYR A 89 1.41 15.03 -17.11
CA TYR A 89 1.53 13.91 -16.17
C TYR A 89 0.44 12.90 -16.43
N LYS A 90 0.82 11.63 -16.43
CA LYS A 90 -0.13 10.55 -16.19
C LYS A 90 -0.50 10.61 -14.70
N THR A 91 -1.78 10.74 -14.42
CA THR A 91 -2.28 10.78 -13.05
C THR A 91 -2.98 9.47 -12.73
N THR A 92 -2.49 8.76 -11.72
CA THR A 92 -3.10 7.56 -11.17
C THR A 92 -3.75 7.91 -9.84
N MET A 93 -5.01 7.53 -9.66
CA MET A 93 -5.75 7.67 -8.41
C MET A 93 -6.05 6.29 -7.85
N VAL A 94 -5.57 6.00 -6.66
CA VAL A 94 -5.66 4.68 -6.04
C VAL A 94 -6.06 4.78 -4.59
N ALA A 95 -7.02 3.94 -4.16
CA ALA A 95 -7.37 3.84 -2.76
C ALA A 95 -6.24 3.19 -1.97
N TYR A 96 -6.03 3.64 -0.73
CA TYR A 96 -5.08 3.01 0.17
C TYR A 96 -5.66 2.91 1.58
N ASP A 97 -5.35 1.82 2.23
CA ASP A 97 -5.66 1.55 3.63
C ASP A 97 -4.55 0.69 4.26
N TRP A 98 -4.67 0.35 5.52
CA TRP A 98 -3.69 -0.43 6.25
C TRP A 98 -3.36 -1.77 5.57
N GLU A 99 -4.37 -2.47 5.11
CA GLU A 99 -4.26 -3.81 4.53
C GLU A 99 -3.52 -3.78 3.20
N LEU A 100 -3.82 -2.83 2.35
CA LEU A 100 -3.15 -2.66 1.05
C LEU A 100 -1.70 -2.20 1.23
N ILE A 101 -1.46 -1.31 2.20
CA ILE A 101 -0.12 -0.79 2.52
C ILE A 101 0.81 -1.93 2.96
N TYR A 102 0.38 -2.78 3.90
CA TYR A 102 1.28 -3.87 4.28
C TYR A 102 1.42 -4.92 3.17
N ALA A 103 0.35 -5.24 2.45
CA ALA A 103 0.37 -6.29 1.44
C ALA A 103 1.33 -5.97 0.28
N MET A 104 1.27 -4.76 -0.27
CA MET A 104 2.11 -4.31 -1.39
C MET A 104 3.37 -3.55 -0.95
N GLY A 105 3.46 -3.18 0.32
CA GLY A 105 4.62 -2.54 0.93
C GLY A 105 5.49 -3.53 1.69
N SER A 106 5.31 -3.61 3.00
CA SER A 106 6.21 -4.35 3.89
C SER A 106 6.26 -5.85 3.64
N MET A 107 5.16 -6.50 3.25
CA MET A 107 5.14 -7.92 2.87
C MET A 107 6.10 -8.23 1.72
N LEU A 108 6.23 -7.30 0.77
CA LEU A 108 7.14 -7.40 -0.37
C LEU A 108 8.51 -6.73 -0.13
N GLY A 109 8.71 -6.12 1.04
CA GLY A 109 9.91 -5.34 1.35
C GLY A 109 9.97 -4.00 0.60
N VAL A 110 8.87 -3.54 0.00
CA VAL A 110 8.79 -2.29 -0.76
C VAL A 110 8.64 -1.12 0.20
N GLY A 111 9.65 -0.28 0.28
CA GLY A 111 9.67 0.92 1.13
C GLY A 111 9.42 2.22 0.39
N ASP A 112 9.29 2.17 -0.93
CA ASP A 112 8.94 3.30 -1.78
C ASP A 112 7.40 3.47 -1.82
N PRO A 113 6.84 4.59 -1.29
CA PRO A 113 5.40 4.82 -1.30
C PRO A 113 4.79 4.84 -2.71
N GLU A 114 5.49 5.42 -3.67
CA GLU A 114 5.01 5.51 -5.06
C GLU A 114 4.95 4.13 -5.70
N GLY A 115 6.01 3.33 -5.55
CA GLY A 115 6.05 1.95 -6.02
C GLY A 115 4.96 1.09 -5.40
N MET A 116 4.73 1.22 -4.09
CA MET A 116 3.63 0.53 -3.40
C MET A 116 2.26 0.93 -3.98
N LEU A 117 1.99 2.21 -4.17
CA LEU A 117 0.73 2.69 -4.72
C LEU A 117 0.50 2.21 -6.16
N LEU A 118 1.56 2.17 -6.98
CA LEU A 118 1.49 1.65 -8.35
C LEU A 118 1.23 0.13 -8.39
N LEU A 119 1.75 -0.63 -7.43
CA LEU A 119 1.45 -2.07 -7.28
C LEU A 119 -0.01 -2.30 -6.91
N ILE A 120 -0.58 -1.48 -6.02
CA ILE A 120 -2.01 -1.53 -5.68
C ILE A 120 -2.85 -1.27 -6.93
N ASP A 121 -2.57 -0.19 -7.66
CA ASP A 121 -3.27 0.17 -8.90
C ASP A 121 -3.18 -0.93 -9.97
N ALA A 122 -2.02 -1.57 -10.12
CA ALA A 122 -1.83 -2.65 -11.07
C ALA A 122 -2.68 -3.88 -10.73
N ALA A 123 -2.72 -4.29 -9.46
CA ALA A 123 -3.54 -5.41 -9.01
C ALA A 123 -5.04 -5.11 -9.18
N GLU A 124 -5.50 -3.91 -8.83
CA GLU A 124 -6.89 -3.49 -9.03
C GLU A 124 -7.28 -3.48 -10.51
N LYS A 125 -6.44 -2.96 -11.40
CA LYS A 125 -6.66 -2.97 -12.86
C LYS A 125 -6.68 -4.37 -13.45
N ALA A 126 -5.93 -5.30 -12.88
CA ALA A 126 -5.95 -6.70 -13.26
C ALA A 126 -7.20 -7.45 -12.71
N GLY A 127 -8.01 -6.81 -11.88
CA GLY A 127 -9.18 -7.41 -11.23
C GLY A 127 -8.80 -8.41 -10.13
N LEU A 128 -7.62 -8.26 -9.55
CA LEU A 128 -7.10 -9.13 -8.50
C LEU A 128 -7.35 -8.51 -7.11
N ASP A 129 -7.53 -9.37 -6.11
CA ASP A 129 -7.51 -8.96 -4.71
C ASP A 129 -6.10 -8.55 -4.30
N VAL A 130 -5.93 -7.30 -3.87
CA VAL A 130 -4.62 -6.71 -3.57
C VAL A 130 -3.90 -7.44 -2.44
N ILE A 131 -4.63 -7.82 -1.39
CA ILE A 131 -4.05 -8.50 -0.22
C ILE A 131 -3.54 -9.88 -0.62
N SER A 132 -4.39 -10.67 -1.28
CA SER A 132 -4.03 -12.01 -1.76
C SER A 132 -2.87 -11.96 -2.75
N THR A 133 -2.86 -10.98 -3.64
CA THR A 133 -1.76 -10.79 -4.60
C THR A 133 -0.44 -10.50 -3.89
N GLY A 134 -0.43 -9.56 -2.94
CA GLY A 134 0.77 -9.25 -2.16
C GLY A 134 1.29 -10.46 -1.38
N VAL A 135 0.41 -11.24 -0.75
CA VAL A 135 0.77 -12.47 -0.03
C VAL A 135 1.34 -13.53 -0.98
N CYS A 136 0.72 -13.73 -2.17
CA CYS A 136 1.23 -14.68 -3.17
C CYS A 136 2.61 -14.28 -3.69
N LEU A 137 2.81 -13.00 -4.01
CA LEU A 137 4.10 -12.48 -4.46
C LEU A 137 5.18 -12.61 -3.38
N ALA A 138 4.84 -12.33 -2.12
CA ALA A 138 5.75 -12.51 -1.00
C ALA A 138 6.15 -13.98 -0.80
N TRP A 139 5.18 -14.89 -0.88
CA TRP A 139 5.44 -16.33 -0.84
C TRP A 139 6.34 -16.77 -2.00
N ALA A 140 6.05 -16.35 -3.22
CA ALA A 140 6.84 -16.68 -4.40
C ALA A 140 8.27 -16.14 -4.29
N THR A 141 8.45 -14.93 -3.78
CA THR A 141 9.76 -14.31 -3.54
C THR A 141 10.59 -15.13 -2.54
N GLU A 142 9.97 -15.53 -1.43
CA GLU A 142 10.66 -16.39 -0.44
C GLU A 142 10.97 -17.77 -1.00
N ALA A 143 10.07 -18.36 -1.78
CA ALA A 143 10.27 -19.67 -2.40
C ALA A 143 11.44 -19.64 -3.40
N LEU A 144 11.57 -18.56 -4.19
CA LEU A 144 12.74 -18.33 -5.05
C LEU A 144 14.03 -18.16 -4.25
N GLU A 145 14.01 -17.31 -3.22
CA GLU A 145 15.16 -17.05 -2.34
C GLU A 145 15.68 -18.35 -1.71
N ARG A 146 14.77 -19.24 -1.32
CA ARG A 146 15.09 -20.55 -0.73
C ARG A 146 15.40 -21.66 -1.76
N GLY A 147 15.29 -21.36 -3.04
CA GLY A 147 15.49 -22.37 -4.09
C GLY A 147 14.43 -23.48 -4.14
N ILE A 148 13.23 -23.24 -3.57
CA ILE A 148 12.09 -24.16 -3.62
C ILE A 148 11.46 -24.15 -5.01
N ILE A 149 11.41 -22.97 -5.63
CA ILE A 149 11.05 -22.77 -7.03
C ILE A 149 12.20 -22.07 -7.75
N SER A 150 12.21 -22.13 -9.07
CA SER A 150 13.19 -21.48 -9.93
C SER A 150 12.52 -20.35 -10.74
N GLU A 151 13.31 -19.52 -11.41
CA GLU A 151 12.80 -18.48 -12.30
C GLU A 151 11.93 -19.05 -13.44
N LYS A 152 12.04 -20.36 -13.74
CA LYS A 152 11.20 -21.02 -14.74
C LYS A 152 9.71 -21.01 -14.32
N GLU A 153 9.42 -21.24 -13.04
CA GLU A 153 8.05 -21.25 -12.51
C GLU A 153 7.46 -19.84 -12.43
N THR A 154 8.30 -18.81 -12.39
CA THR A 154 7.89 -17.39 -12.39
C THR A 154 7.95 -16.74 -13.77
N GLY A 155 7.95 -17.54 -14.84
CA GLY A 155 7.99 -17.00 -16.20
C GLY A 155 9.28 -16.27 -16.58
N GLY A 156 10.40 -16.57 -15.91
CA GLY A 156 11.68 -15.93 -16.10
C GLY A 156 11.91 -14.70 -15.22
N LEU A 157 10.98 -14.38 -14.32
CA LEU A 157 11.10 -13.22 -13.43
C LEU A 157 11.87 -13.62 -12.16
N ARG A 158 12.87 -12.82 -11.82
CA ARG A 158 13.60 -12.93 -10.55
C ARG A 158 13.01 -11.97 -9.53
N LEU A 159 12.03 -12.44 -8.78
CA LEU A 159 11.43 -11.65 -7.71
C LEU A 159 12.45 -11.40 -6.61
N THR A 160 12.58 -10.15 -6.17
CA THR A 160 13.53 -9.71 -5.15
C THR A 160 12.85 -8.76 -4.19
N TRP A 161 13.10 -8.92 -2.88
CA TRP A 161 12.52 -8.03 -1.86
C TRP A 161 12.80 -6.56 -2.16
N GLY A 162 11.75 -5.74 -2.19
CA GLY A 162 11.82 -4.30 -2.42
C GLY A 162 11.85 -3.86 -3.88
N ASP A 163 12.04 -4.78 -4.82
CA ASP A 163 12.04 -4.45 -6.25
C ASP A 163 10.62 -4.38 -6.82
N TRP A 164 9.93 -3.28 -6.52
CA TRP A 164 8.56 -3.07 -6.95
C TRP A 164 8.41 -3.06 -8.49
N LYS A 165 9.45 -2.70 -9.25
CA LYS A 165 9.41 -2.69 -10.71
C LYS A 165 9.28 -4.09 -11.28
N THR A 166 10.01 -5.04 -10.71
CA THR A 166 9.87 -6.46 -11.08
C THR A 166 8.49 -7.00 -10.68
N TYR A 167 7.97 -6.62 -9.52
CA TYR A 167 6.62 -7.03 -9.10
C TYR A 167 5.51 -6.49 -10.02
N LEU A 168 5.68 -5.32 -10.65
CA LEU A 168 4.72 -4.80 -11.63
C LEU A 168 4.62 -5.66 -12.90
N THR A 169 5.61 -6.48 -13.19
CA THR A 169 5.65 -7.34 -14.37
C THR A 169 5.26 -8.79 -14.08
N ALA A 170 5.06 -9.12 -12.81
CA ALA A 170 4.72 -10.46 -12.34
C ALA A 170 3.19 -10.67 -12.34
#